data_49bdddd327536134dcbb7c3338eec768
#
_entry.id   49bdddd327536134dcbb7c3338eec768
#
_cell.length_a   1.000
_cell.length_b   1.000
_cell.length_c   1.000
_cell.angle_alpha   90.00
_cell.angle_beta   90.00
_cell.angle_gamma   90.00
#
_symmetry.space_group_name_H-M   'P 1'
#
loop_
_entity.id
_entity.type
_entity.pdbx_description
1 polymer ?
#
loop_
_entity_poly.entity_id
_entity_poly.type
_entity_poly.pdbx_seq_one_letter_code
_entity_poly.pdbx_strand_id
1 'polypeptide(L)'
;MKVVIVDTECANLTSVRFAIERLGYSCTVTDDADAIRAADRVILPGVGTAAAAMRNLQRKQLVDVLKSLEQPVLGICLGMQLMTSHSEEGDVECLGLIPSLTKRLEVGELPLPHMGWNTIEPGNDNPLL
;
A
#
# COMPACT_ATOMS: atom_id res chain seq x y z
N MET A 1 -8.31 9.71 -16.75
CA MET A 1 -7.32 9.14 -15.82
C MET A 1 -7.87 7.83 -15.29
N LYS A 2 -7.15 6.74 -15.52
CA LYS A 2 -7.52 5.39 -15.11
C LYS A 2 -6.85 5.08 -13.77
N VAL A 3 -7.64 4.91 -12.72
CA VAL A 3 -7.16 4.56 -11.38
C VAL A 3 -7.46 3.08 -11.13
N VAL A 4 -6.48 2.34 -10.65
CA VAL A 4 -6.63 0.94 -10.26
C VAL A 4 -6.32 0.79 -8.76
N ILE A 5 -7.18 0.05 -8.06
CA ILE A 5 -6.96 -0.42 -6.70
C ILE A 5 -6.60 -1.90 -6.79
N VAL A 6 -5.42 -2.27 -6.29
CA VAL A 6 -4.96 -3.66 -6.31
C VAL A 6 -5.74 -4.48 -5.28
N ASP A 7 -6.34 -5.57 -5.72
CA ASP A 7 -6.99 -6.53 -4.84
C ASP A 7 -5.98 -7.51 -4.23
N THR A 8 -5.54 -7.19 -3.04
CA THR A 8 -4.60 -8.02 -2.26
C THR A 8 -5.30 -9.08 -1.42
N GLU A 9 -6.65 -9.15 -1.42
CA GLU A 9 -7.47 -9.94 -0.50
C GLU A 9 -7.26 -9.59 0.99
N CYS A 10 -6.44 -8.59 1.27
CA CYS A 10 -6.10 -8.10 2.62
C CYS A 10 -6.34 -6.58 2.69
N ALA A 11 -7.52 -6.10 2.26
CA ALA A 11 -7.80 -4.68 2.25
C ALA A 11 -9.29 -4.35 2.39
N ASN A 12 -9.58 -3.16 2.96
CA ASN A 12 -10.90 -2.56 2.90
C ASN A 12 -11.07 -1.78 1.59
N LEU A 13 -11.29 -2.53 0.50
CA LEU A 13 -11.36 -2.00 -0.87
C LEU A 13 -12.51 -1.02 -1.08
N THR A 14 -13.64 -1.28 -0.43
CA THR A 14 -14.84 -0.44 -0.57
C THR A 14 -14.64 0.97 -0.05
N SER A 15 -13.98 1.13 1.10
CA SER A 15 -13.68 2.44 1.65
C SER A 15 -12.73 3.25 0.77
N VAL A 16 -11.71 2.60 0.21
CA VAL A 16 -10.76 3.24 -0.73
C VAL A 16 -11.47 3.65 -2.01
N ARG A 17 -12.30 2.77 -2.57
CA ARG A 17 -13.09 3.07 -3.77
C ARG A 17 -13.98 4.29 -3.56
N PHE A 18 -14.75 4.32 -2.48
CA PHE A 18 -15.63 5.46 -2.19
C PHE A 18 -14.85 6.77 -1.95
N ALA A 19 -13.65 6.70 -1.38
CA ALA A 19 -12.81 7.88 -1.25
C ALA A 19 -12.42 8.47 -2.61
N ILE A 20 -12.07 7.63 -3.58
CA ILE A 20 -11.73 8.05 -4.95
C ILE A 20 -12.97 8.59 -5.68
N GLU A 21 -14.10 7.90 -5.55
CA GLU A 21 -15.37 8.30 -6.18
C GLU A 21 -15.86 9.68 -5.67
N ARG A 22 -15.68 9.97 -4.37
CA ARG A 22 -15.99 11.30 -3.80
C ARG A 22 -15.14 12.42 -4.38
N LEU A 23 -13.96 12.12 -4.89
CA LEU A 23 -13.10 13.08 -5.59
C LEU A 23 -13.48 13.25 -7.08
N GLY A 24 -14.52 12.56 -7.55
CA GLY A 24 -15.01 12.64 -8.93
C GLY A 24 -14.28 11.71 -9.90
N TYR A 25 -13.49 10.75 -9.41
CA TYR A 25 -12.79 9.79 -10.24
C TYR A 25 -13.44 8.41 -10.16
N SER A 26 -13.43 7.68 -11.29
CA SER A 26 -13.74 6.26 -11.30
C SER A 26 -12.48 5.43 -11.08
N CYS A 27 -12.63 4.28 -10.42
CA CYS A 27 -11.54 3.34 -10.25
C CYS A 27 -12.01 1.90 -10.45
N THR A 28 -11.08 1.03 -10.77
CA THR A 28 -11.30 -0.41 -10.91
C THR A 28 -10.56 -1.14 -9.80
N VAL A 29 -11.24 -2.05 -9.10
CA VAL A 29 -10.61 -2.99 -8.17
C VAL A 29 -10.30 -4.26 -8.94
N THR A 30 -9.04 -4.68 -8.96
CA THR A 30 -8.62 -5.84 -9.75
C THR A 30 -7.30 -6.43 -9.26
N ASP A 31 -7.09 -7.70 -9.54
CA ASP A 31 -5.82 -8.42 -9.47
C ASP A 31 -5.28 -8.82 -10.87
N ASP A 32 -5.91 -8.30 -11.92
CA ASP A 32 -5.44 -8.50 -13.29
C ASP A 32 -4.16 -7.68 -13.56
N ALA A 33 -3.09 -8.39 -13.91
CA ALA A 33 -1.77 -7.80 -14.11
C ALA A 33 -1.73 -6.76 -15.25
N ASP A 34 -2.46 -7.02 -16.33
CA ASP A 34 -2.46 -6.13 -17.49
C ASP A 34 -3.26 -4.85 -17.21
N ALA A 35 -4.37 -4.98 -16.48
CA ALA A 35 -5.14 -3.84 -16.02
C ALA A 35 -4.33 -2.94 -15.06
N ILE A 36 -3.53 -3.55 -14.17
CA ILE A 36 -2.65 -2.83 -13.23
C ILE A 36 -1.55 -2.09 -14.00
N ARG A 37 -0.87 -2.74 -14.94
CA ARG A 37 0.17 -2.11 -15.78
C ARG A 37 -0.37 -0.98 -16.65
N ALA A 38 -1.60 -1.12 -17.16
CA ALA A 38 -2.24 -0.13 -18.02
C ALA A 38 -2.91 1.05 -17.28
N ALA A 39 -2.80 1.10 -15.94
CA ALA A 39 -3.36 2.17 -15.14
C ALA A 39 -2.48 3.42 -15.17
N ASP A 40 -3.10 4.61 -15.09
CA ASP A 40 -2.37 5.87 -14.91
C ASP A 40 -1.90 6.05 -13.47
N ARG A 41 -2.64 5.51 -12.51
CA ARG A 41 -2.36 5.57 -11.07
C ARG A 41 -2.77 4.25 -10.43
N VAL A 42 -1.95 3.77 -9.51
CA VAL A 42 -2.20 2.52 -8.78
C VAL A 42 -2.28 2.81 -7.28
N ILE A 43 -3.26 2.24 -6.63
CA ILE A 43 -3.39 2.26 -5.17
C ILE A 43 -3.18 0.84 -4.66
N LEU A 44 -2.27 0.71 -3.71
CA LEU A 44 -1.97 -0.53 -3.01
C LEU A 44 -2.46 -0.40 -1.57
N PRO A 45 -3.70 -0.76 -1.26
CA PRO A 45 -4.21 -0.78 0.09
C PRO A 45 -3.83 -2.08 0.79
N GLY A 46 -3.97 -2.11 2.11
CA GLY A 46 -3.81 -3.36 2.86
C GLY A 46 -4.21 -3.23 4.31
N VAL A 47 -4.70 -4.33 4.86
CA VAL A 47 -4.94 -4.53 6.29
C VAL A 47 -4.47 -5.93 6.68
N GLY A 48 -4.15 -6.14 7.96
CA GLY A 48 -3.61 -7.41 8.45
C GLY A 48 -2.09 -7.43 8.47
N THR A 49 -1.47 -8.57 8.24
CA THR A 49 -0.03 -8.76 8.37
C THR A 49 0.70 -8.73 7.03
N ALA A 50 1.93 -8.20 7.03
CA ALA A 50 2.77 -8.16 5.84
C ALA A 50 3.04 -9.55 5.26
N ALA A 51 3.26 -10.55 6.11
CA ALA A 51 3.50 -11.93 5.68
C ALA A 51 2.29 -12.53 4.93
N ALA A 52 1.06 -12.29 5.40
CA ALA A 52 -0.14 -12.77 4.72
C ALA A 52 -0.34 -12.07 3.38
N ALA A 53 -0.17 -10.76 3.34
CA ALA A 53 -0.31 -9.98 2.11
C ALA A 53 0.74 -10.35 1.06
N MET A 54 2.01 -10.53 1.46
CA MET A 54 3.05 -10.98 0.52
C MET A 54 2.77 -12.37 -0.05
N ARG A 55 2.27 -13.33 0.76
CA ARG A 55 1.84 -14.65 0.25
C ARG A 55 0.71 -14.51 -0.79
N ASN A 56 -0.26 -13.62 -0.56
CA ASN A 56 -1.34 -13.39 -1.51
C ASN A 56 -0.82 -12.78 -2.81
N LEU A 57 0.05 -11.78 -2.74
CA LEU A 57 0.69 -11.19 -3.91
C LEU A 57 1.51 -12.22 -4.72
N GLN A 58 2.24 -13.10 -4.03
CA GLN A 58 2.98 -14.20 -4.67
C GLN A 58 2.03 -15.19 -5.36
N ARG A 59 0.98 -15.61 -4.68
CA ARG A 59 -0.03 -16.54 -5.22
C ARG A 59 -0.72 -15.96 -6.46
N LYS A 60 -1.00 -14.66 -6.46
CA LYS A 60 -1.60 -13.92 -7.58
C LYS A 60 -0.57 -13.52 -8.65
N GLN A 61 0.70 -13.83 -8.48
CA GLN A 61 1.79 -13.46 -9.39
C GLN A 61 1.92 -11.92 -9.60
N LEU A 62 1.58 -11.14 -8.58
CA LEU A 62 1.58 -9.68 -8.64
C LEU A 62 2.88 -9.04 -8.14
N VAL A 63 3.79 -9.79 -7.52
CA VAL A 63 5.04 -9.22 -6.98
C VAL A 63 5.87 -8.56 -8.07
N ASP A 64 6.17 -9.26 -9.15
CA ASP A 64 6.96 -8.72 -10.26
C ASP A 64 6.21 -7.64 -11.04
N VAL A 65 4.88 -7.75 -11.11
CA VAL A 65 4.02 -6.71 -11.70
C VAL A 65 4.20 -5.40 -10.95
N LEU A 66 4.02 -5.42 -9.62
CA LEU A 66 4.13 -4.22 -8.78
C LEU A 66 5.55 -3.64 -8.78
N LYS A 67 6.58 -4.50 -8.82
CA LYS A 67 7.98 -4.04 -8.92
C LYS A 67 8.32 -3.38 -10.26
N SER A 68 7.61 -3.72 -11.32
CA SER A 68 7.85 -3.20 -12.67
C SER A 68 7.05 -1.95 -13.01
N LEU A 69 6.21 -1.43 -12.09
CA LEU A 69 5.39 -0.25 -12.34
C LEU A 69 6.24 1.01 -12.40
N GLU A 70 6.04 1.82 -13.43
CA GLU A 70 6.69 3.13 -13.60
C GLU A 70 5.76 4.30 -13.25
N GLN A 71 4.44 4.07 -13.30
CA GLN A 71 3.43 5.05 -12.90
C GLN A 71 3.37 5.22 -11.39
N PRO A 72 2.83 6.34 -10.88
CA PRO A 72 2.70 6.58 -9.45
C PRO A 72 1.87 5.50 -8.74
N VAL A 73 2.42 4.99 -7.64
CA VAL A 73 1.80 4.01 -6.74
C VAL A 73 1.65 4.62 -5.35
N LEU A 74 0.44 4.61 -4.81
CA LEU A 74 0.16 5.03 -3.43
C LEU A 74 -0.09 3.80 -2.55
N GLY A 75 0.82 3.53 -1.62
CA GLY A 75 0.62 2.54 -0.56
C GLY A 75 -0.15 3.13 0.62
N ILE A 76 -1.18 2.44 1.09
CA ILE A 76 -1.99 2.86 2.24
C ILE A 76 -1.88 1.81 3.35
N CYS A 77 -1.48 2.24 4.57
CA CYS A 77 -1.35 1.38 5.75
C CYS A 77 -0.43 0.18 5.46
N LEU A 78 -0.94 -1.05 5.52
CA LEU A 78 -0.16 -2.24 5.16
C LEU A 78 0.39 -2.16 3.73
N GLY A 79 -0.35 -1.59 2.78
CA GLY A 79 0.15 -1.38 1.42
C GLY A 79 1.42 -0.52 1.37
N MET A 80 1.52 0.52 2.21
CA MET A 80 2.74 1.30 2.38
C MET A 80 3.88 0.43 2.96
N GLN A 81 3.60 -0.39 3.97
CA GLN A 81 4.59 -1.30 4.56
C GLN A 81 5.13 -2.28 3.52
N LEU A 82 4.26 -2.83 2.66
CA LEU A 82 4.66 -3.74 1.58
C LEU A 82 5.61 -3.10 0.56
N MET A 83 5.61 -1.79 0.41
CA MET A 83 6.53 -1.08 -0.49
C MET A 83 7.96 -1.02 0.06
N THR A 84 8.17 -1.21 1.36
CA THR A 84 9.52 -1.26 1.98
C THR A 84 10.26 -2.54 1.60
N SER A 85 11.53 -2.64 1.97
CA SER A 85 12.33 -3.83 1.67
C SER A 85 11.98 -5.02 2.55
N HIS A 86 11.66 -4.76 3.82
CA HIS A 86 11.41 -5.81 4.81
C HIS A 86 10.47 -5.31 5.91
N SER A 87 9.67 -6.19 6.47
CA SER A 87 8.81 -5.93 7.64
C SER A 87 9.16 -6.85 8.80
N GLU A 88 9.38 -6.28 9.98
CA GLU A 88 9.53 -7.04 11.23
C GLU A 88 8.22 -7.76 11.60
N GLU A 89 7.08 -7.28 11.11
CA GLU A 89 5.80 -7.96 11.31
C GLU A 89 5.72 -9.22 10.44
N GLY A 90 6.02 -10.35 11.06
CA GLY A 90 6.08 -11.65 10.40
C GLY A 90 7.41 -11.95 9.73
N ASP A 91 8.45 -11.13 9.97
CA ASP A 91 9.82 -11.33 9.49
C ASP A 91 9.85 -11.66 7.99
N VAL A 92 9.36 -10.75 7.16
CA VAL A 92 9.12 -11.03 5.74
C VAL A 92 9.77 -10.00 4.83
N GLU A 93 10.39 -10.47 3.75
CA GLU A 93 10.78 -9.61 2.62
C GLU A 93 9.54 -9.09 1.90
N CYS A 94 9.53 -7.80 1.62
CA CYS A 94 8.47 -7.08 0.94
C CYS A 94 8.85 -6.71 -0.50
N LEU A 95 8.18 -5.74 -1.09
CA LEU A 95 8.38 -5.39 -2.51
C LEU A 95 9.72 -4.67 -2.78
N GLY A 96 10.30 -3.99 -1.78
CA GLY A 96 11.57 -3.29 -1.95
C GLY A 96 11.51 -2.09 -2.91
N LEU A 97 10.36 -1.46 -3.07
CA LEU A 97 10.18 -0.26 -3.90
C LEU A 97 10.76 0.99 -3.21
N ILE A 98 10.78 0.98 -1.89
CA ILE A 98 11.33 2.04 -1.04
C ILE A 98 12.47 1.42 -0.23
N PRO A 99 13.69 1.98 -0.26
CA PRO A 99 14.84 1.46 0.49
C PRO A 99 14.72 1.78 1.98
N SER A 100 13.75 1.18 2.63
CA SER A 100 13.40 1.36 4.04
C SER A 100 12.95 0.05 4.65
N LEU A 101 12.81 0.04 5.99
CA LEU A 101 12.36 -1.12 6.76
C LEU A 101 11.12 -0.73 7.57
N THR A 102 10.15 -1.62 7.64
CA THR A 102 9.04 -1.50 8.58
C THR A 102 9.43 -2.14 9.91
N LYS A 103 9.46 -1.34 10.96
CA LYS A 103 9.83 -1.77 12.32
C LYS A 103 8.73 -1.48 13.32
N ARG A 104 8.74 -2.23 14.42
CA ARG A 104 7.90 -1.90 15.56
C ARG A 104 8.33 -0.57 16.18
N LEU A 105 7.36 0.26 16.56
CA LEU A 105 7.64 1.51 17.25
C LEU A 105 8.24 1.24 18.65
N GLU A 106 9.30 1.94 18.98
CA GLU A 106 9.89 1.96 20.31
C GLU A 106 9.25 3.12 21.10
N VAL A 107 8.28 2.81 21.94
CA VAL A 107 7.43 3.81 22.62
C VAL A 107 7.57 3.80 24.14
N GLY A 108 8.48 3.01 24.70
CA GLY A 108 8.64 2.84 26.15
C GLY A 108 7.35 2.31 26.80
N GLU A 109 6.78 3.08 27.72
CA GLU A 109 5.56 2.70 28.44
C GLU A 109 4.26 3.15 27.75
N LEU A 110 4.35 3.81 26.59
CA LEU A 110 3.16 4.23 25.85
C LEU A 110 2.43 3.04 25.24
N PRO A 111 1.10 3.10 25.13
CA PRO A 111 0.33 1.98 24.56
C PRO A 111 0.57 1.81 23.07
N LEU A 112 0.61 0.56 22.62
CA LEU A 112 0.55 0.15 21.22
C LEU A 112 -0.70 -0.70 20.97
N PRO A 113 -1.33 -0.61 19.79
CA PRO A 113 -0.97 0.27 18.65
C PRO A 113 -1.25 1.76 18.93
N HIS A 114 -0.49 2.64 18.29
CA HIS A 114 -0.81 4.07 18.28
C HIS A 114 -2.04 4.31 17.40
N MET A 115 -3.10 4.84 17.97
CA MET A 115 -4.36 5.13 17.28
C MET A 115 -4.80 6.57 17.59
N GLY A 116 -5.03 7.36 16.55
CA GLY A 116 -5.47 8.73 16.69
C GLY A 116 -5.13 9.58 15.48
N TRP A 117 -5.56 10.83 15.53
CA TRP A 117 -5.24 11.85 14.55
C TRP A 117 -4.00 12.63 15.00
N ASN A 118 -3.10 12.86 14.06
CA ASN A 118 -1.91 13.67 14.26
C ASN A 118 -1.78 14.71 13.15
N THR A 119 -1.09 15.80 13.47
CA THR A 119 -0.66 16.78 12.47
C THR A 119 0.56 16.23 11.73
N ILE A 120 0.61 16.43 10.43
CA ILE A 120 1.78 16.14 9.59
C ILE A 120 2.46 17.47 9.27
N GLU A 121 3.75 17.54 9.51
CA GLU A 121 4.61 18.66 9.12
C GLU A 121 5.57 18.15 8.03
N PRO A 122 5.31 18.46 6.74
CA PRO A 122 6.21 18.04 5.66
C PRO A 122 7.54 18.79 5.78
N GLY A 123 8.64 18.05 5.81
CA GLY A 123 9.97 18.62 5.92
C GLY A 123 10.52 19.24 4.63
N ASN A 124 9.93 18.89 3.48
CA ASN A 124 10.30 19.34 2.14
C ASN A 124 9.05 19.45 1.27
N ASP A 125 9.19 20.09 0.11
CA ASP A 125 8.13 20.09 -0.91
C ASP A 125 7.79 18.64 -1.29
N ASN A 126 6.53 18.28 -1.08
CA ASN A 126 6.05 16.93 -1.32
C ASN A 126 4.75 17.00 -2.15
N PRO A 127 4.68 16.31 -3.29
CA PRO A 127 3.51 16.35 -4.17
C PRO A 127 2.25 15.70 -3.57
N LEU A 128 2.36 15.04 -2.42
CA LEU A 128 1.23 14.43 -1.71
C LEU A 128 0.71 15.26 -0.53
N LEU A 129 1.45 16.32 -0.10
CA LEU A 129 1.17 17.11 1.10
C LEU A 129 1.16 18.60 0.82
#